data_9af9aac3cd4b7b803a1a9121a0d7f31f
#
_entry.id   9af9aac3cd4b7b803a1a9121a0d7f31f
#
_cell.length_a   1.000
_cell.length_b   1.000
_cell.length_c   1.000
_cell.angle_alpha   90.00
_cell.angle_beta   90.00
_cell.angle_gamma   90.00
#
_symmetry.space_group_name_H-M   'P 1'
#
loop_
_entity.id
_entity.type
_entity.pdbx_description
1 polymer ?
#
loop_
_entity_poly.entity_id
_entity_poly.type
_entity_poly.pdbx_seq_one_letter_code
_entity_poly.pdbx_strand_id
1 'polypeptide(L)'
;MLEQHAWFKSYPDHVPHTVDNNKYESLAKVFDDVVSRYGDQVAFQNMDKTMTFNQLKANVDAFAWYLQNKTNLKPGDRVAIQMPNLLQFPVAMFAVLKCGYVAVNTNPLYTPEEMKHQYKDSGAKALVILENFAANYQEIKDGTDIETVIVTRIGDMLGGLKGGIVNLVVKYVKKMVPVFSLTEAISFKTVLAEGKGKAPTAVSLSHKDTAFLQYTGGTTGVSKGAILTHGNICSQLSQIDGWLTGLFKDGEAVVITALPLYHIFALTANCITFFNYGAKNVLITNPRDMPAFIKDLKKNPFSLITGVNTLCNGLLNQPDFKDVDFSKRKISLGGGMAVQDSVATR
;
A
#
# COMPACT_ATOMS: atom_id res chain seq x y z
N MET A 1 34.51 -6.92 -14.85
CA MET A 1 34.41 -7.85 -13.68
C MET A 1 32.99 -8.31 -13.35
N LEU A 2 31.93 -7.68 -13.88
CA LEU A 2 30.53 -8.12 -13.64
C LEU A 2 30.13 -9.36 -14.50
N GLU A 3 30.85 -9.64 -15.58
CA GLU A 3 30.52 -10.74 -16.52
C GLU A 3 30.77 -12.16 -16.00
N GLN A 4 31.22 -12.33 -14.76
CA GLN A 4 31.65 -13.62 -14.21
C GLN A 4 30.78 -14.17 -13.08
N HIS A 5 29.63 -13.54 -12.76
CA HIS A 5 28.77 -14.08 -11.74
C HIS A 5 28.04 -15.33 -12.21
N ALA A 6 28.13 -16.41 -11.44
CA ALA A 6 27.58 -17.73 -11.81
C ALA A 6 26.06 -17.69 -12.08
N TRP A 7 25.33 -16.81 -11.41
CA TRP A 7 23.87 -16.67 -11.57
C TRP A 7 23.44 -16.05 -12.89
N PHE A 8 24.30 -15.30 -13.61
CA PHE A 8 23.96 -14.73 -14.92
C PHE A 8 23.63 -15.80 -15.97
N LYS A 9 24.16 -17.02 -15.82
CA LYS A 9 23.82 -18.16 -16.68
C LYS A 9 22.36 -18.58 -16.61
N SER A 10 21.67 -18.19 -15.53
CA SER A 10 20.25 -18.50 -15.29
C SER A 10 19.33 -17.32 -15.63
N TYR A 11 19.89 -16.21 -16.09
CA TYR A 11 19.06 -15.08 -16.53
C TYR A 11 18.49 -15.36 -17.93
N PRO A 12 17.19 -15.08 -18.13
CA PRO A 12 16.64 -15.01 -19.49
C PRO A 12 17.40 -13.97 -20.34
N ASP A 13 17.53 -14.21 -21.64
CA ASP A 13 18.31 -13.34 -22.56
C ASP A 13 17.87 -11.88 -22.55
N HIS A 14 16.58 -11.59 -22.24
CA HIS A 14 16.03 -10.23 -22.21
C HIS A 14 16.33 -9.50 -20.89
N VAL A 15 16.82 -10.19 -19.85
CA VAL A 15 17.09 -9.59 -18.56
C VAL A 15 18.50 -9.01 -18.51
N PRO A 16 18.66 -7.70 -18.34
CA PRO A 16 19.98 -7.08 -18.29
C PRO A 16 20.74 -7.51 -17.02
N HIS A 17 22.07 -7.69 -17.14
CA HIS A 17 22.93 -7.99 -16.00
C HIS A 17 23.12 -6.78 -15.05
N THR A 18 22.88 -5.58 -15.54
CA THR A 18 22.96 -4.33 -14.76
C THR A 18 21.78 -3.45 -15.10
N VAL A 19 21.35 -2.62 -14.17
CA VAL A 19 20.26 -1.66 -14.34
C VAL A 19 20.75 -0.25 -14.01
N ASP A 20 20.10 0.75 -14.59
CA ASP A 20 20.33 2.14 -14.23
C ASP A 20 19.60 2.45 -12.93
N ASN A 21 20.36 2.59 -11.84
CA ASN A 21 19.83 2.94 -10.52
C ASN A 21 19.36 4.40 -10.43
N ASN A 22 19.72 5.25 -11.40
CA ASN A 22 19.32 6.66 -11.45
C ASN A 22 18.14 6.90 -12.40
N LYS A 23 17.54 5.84 -12.96
CA LYS A 23 16.36 5.92 -13.85
C LYS A 23 15.20 6.69 -13.20
N TYR A 24 15.04 6.54 -11.90
CA TYR A 24 13.99 7.18 -11.12
C TYR A 24 14.64 8.07 -10.04
N GLU A 25 14.27 9.35 -9.99
CA GLU A 25 14.83 10.32 -9.06
C GLU A 25 14.34 10.15 -7.62
N SER A 26 13.02 9.98 -7.48
CA SER A 26 12.34 9.73 -6.19
C SER A 26 10.96 9.13 -6.41
N LEU A 27 10.35 8.55 -5.37
CA LEU A 27 8.99 8.01 -5.47
C LEU A 27 7.93 9.11 -5.70
N ALA A 28 8.18 10.32 -5.21
CA ALA A 28 7.31 11.46 -5.49
C ALA A 28 7.35 11.83 -6.99
N LYS A 29 8.54 11.79 -7.59
CA LYS A 29 8.70 12.04 -9.03
C LYS A 29 8.08 10.92 -9.87
N VAL A 30 8.28 9.65 -9.47
CA VAL A 30 7.59 8.50 -10.10
C VAL A 30 6.08 8.70 -10.06
N PHE A 31 5.52 9.13 -8.92
CA PHE A 31 4.09 9.39 -8.79
C PHE A 31 3.61 10.45 -9.80
N ASP A 32 4.27 11.60 -9.86
CA ASP A 32 3.88 12.69 -10.76
C ASP A 32 3.99 12.30 -12.25
N ASP A 33 5.05 11.58 -12.63
CA ASP A 33 5.26 11.10 -14.00
C ASP A 33 4.20 10.06 -14.42
N VAL A 34 3.86 9.15 -13.52
CA VAL A 34 2.84 8.12 -13.76
C VAL A 34 1.46 8.75 -13.93
N VAL A 35 1.08 9.67 -13.05
CA VAL A 35 -0.20 10.37 -13.18
C VAL A 35 -0.28 11.17 -14.47
N SER A 36 0.80 11.80 -14.88
CA SER A 36 0.85 12.53 -16.15
C SER A 36 0.64 11.61 -17.37
N ARG A 37 1.13 10.36 -17.29
CA ARG A 37 1.00 9.38 -18.41
C ARG A 37 -0.36 8.72 -18.48
N TYR A 38 -0.98 8.39 -17.32
CA TYR A 38 -2.15 7.51 -17.29
C TYR A 38 -3.45 8.17 -16.78
N GLY A 39 -3.42 9.41 -16.35
CA GLY A 39 -4.49 10.29 -15.90
C GLY A 39 -5.87 9.68 -15.65
N ASP A 40 -6.65 9.44 -16.71
CA ASP A 40 -8.04 8.99 -16.60
C ASP A 40 -8.20 7.47 -16.48
N GLN A 41 -7.10 6.70 -16.59
CA GLN A 41 -7.16 5.27 -16.37
C GLN A 41 -7.36 4.96 -14.87
N VAL A 42 -7.90 3.77 -14.58
CA VAL A 42 -8.14 3.32 -13.21
C VAL A 42 -6.82 2.88 -12.58
N ALA A 43 -6.42 3.57 -11.50
CA ALA A 43 -5.24 3.20 -10.71
C ALA A 43 -5.59 2.14 -9.64
N PHE A 44 -6.66 2.36 -8.89
CA PHE A 44 -7.06 1.48 -7.79
C PHE A 44 -8.56 1.17 -7.84
N GLN A 45 -8.89 -0.05 -7.40
CA GLN A 45 -10.27 -0.49 -7.18
C GLN A 45 -10.36 -1.17 -5.82
N ASN A 46 -11.43 -0.87 -5.06
CA ASN A 46 -11.73 -1.55 -3.79
C ASN A 46 -13.26 -1.64 -3.63
N MET A 47 -13.78 -2.80 -3.30
CA MET A 47 -15.23 -3.02 -3.12
C MET A 47 -16.07 -2.44 -4.27
N ASP A 48 -15.71 -2.71 -5.52
CA ASP A 48 -16.30 -2.19 -6.76
C ASP A 48 -16.20 -0.65 -6.95
N LYS A 49 -15.55 0.08 -6.06
CA LYS A 49 -15.26 1.50 -6.26
C LYS A 49 -13.91 1.66 -6.93
N THR A 50 -13.89 2.35 -8.05
CA THR A 50 -12.66 2.70 -8.79
C THR A 50 -12.19 4.11 -8.44
N MET A 51 -10.89 4.32 -8.56
CA MET A 51 -10.21 5.60 -8.45
C MET A 51 -9.20 5.72 -9.59
N THR A 52 -9.37 6.73 -10.45
CA THR A 52 -8.43 6.99 -11.55
C THR A 52 -7.12 7.60 -11.03
N PHE A 53 -6.06 7.62 -11.88
CA PHE A 53 -4.80 8.29 -11.52
C PHE A 53 -5.00 9.78 -11.23
N ASN A 54 -5.85 10.48 -12.01
CA ASN A 54 -6.19 11.89 -11.75
C ASN A 54 -6.95 12.06 -10.43
N GLN A 55 -7.89 11.17 -10.11
CA GLN A 55 -8.60 11.21 -8.84
C GLN A 55 -7.66 10.91 -7.66
N LEU A 56 -6.74 9.96 -7.83
CA LEU A 56 -5.71 9.68 -6.84
C LEU A 56 -4.84 10.91 -6.60
N LYS A 57 -4.35 11.56 -7.68
CA LYS A 57 -3.56 12.79 -7.58
C LYS A 57 -4.29 13.87 -6.81
N ALA A 58 -5.55 14.13 -7.15
CA ALA A 58 -6.34 15.15 -6.47
C ALA A 58 -6.49 14.89 -4.97
N ASN A 59 -6.67 13.62 -4.57
CA ASN A 59 -6.74 13.22 -3.16
C ASN A 59 -5.38 13.29 -2.47
N VAL A 60 -4.31 12.86 -3.15
CA VAL A 60 -2.92 12.94 -2.65
C VAL A 60 -2.52 14.40 -2.43
N ASP A 61 -2.78 15.27 -3.40
CA ASP A 61 -2.45 16.69 -3.29
C ASP A 61 -3.24 17.37 -2.15
N ALA A 62 -4.53 17.05 -2.00
CA ALA A 62 -5.36 17.55 -0.91
C ALA A 62 -4.84 17.10 0.46
N PHE A 63 -4.50 15.81 0.58
CA PHE A 63 -3.98 15.26 1.83
C PHE A 63 -2.60 15.82 2.17
N ALA A 64 -1.70 15.91 1.18
CA ALA A 64 -0.38 16.48 1.33
C ALA A 64 -0.44 17.95 1.73
N TRP A 65 -1.30 18.75 1.07
CA TRP A 65 -1.52 20.14 1.45
C TRP A 65 -1.96 20.25 2.91
N TYR A 66 -2.90 19.39 3.35
CA TYR A 66 -3.35 19.40 4.73
C TYR A 66 -2.22 19.12 5.71
N LEU A 67 -1.43 18.09 5.46
CA LEU A 67 -0.30 17.75 6.32
C LEU A 67 0.71 18.91 6.43
N GLN A 68 0.99 19.61 5.33
CA GLN A 68 1.94 20.73 5.32
C GLN A 68 1.41 22.00 6.00
N ASN A 69 0.10 22.26 5.95
CA ASN A 69 -0.49 23.54 6.35
C ASN A 69 -1.31 23.49 7.63
N LYS A 70 -1.70 22.31 8.09
CA LYS A 70 -2.57 22.10 9.24
C LYS A 70 -1.96 21.24 10.34
N THR A 71 -0.71 20.82 10.17
CA THR A 71 0.06 20.08 11.17
C THR A 71 1.43 20.72 11.39
N ASN A 72 2.13 20.30 12.43
CA ASN A 72 3.49 20.77 12.72
C ASN A 72 4.60 19.94 12.05
N LEU A 73 4.22 18.99 11.17
CA LEU A 73 5.15 18.08 10.51
C LEU A 73 6.18 18.83 9.64
N LYS A 74 7.41 18.33 9.66
CA LYS A 74 8.54 18.81 8.86
C LYS A 74 9.07 17.68 7.97
N PRO A 75 9.72 17.99 6.83
CA PRO A 75 10.41 16.97 6.04
C PRO A 75 11.29 16.07 6.93
N GLY A 76 11.22 14.76 6.72
CA GLY A 76 11.86 13.74 7.55
C GLY A 76 11.05 13.29 8.78
N ASP A 77 9.96 13.95 9.15
CA ASP A 77 9.08 13.46 10.21
C ASP A 77 8.33 12.20 9.77
N ARG A 78 8.03 11.33 10.74
CA ARG A 78 7.44 10.02 10.51
C ARG A 78 5.94 10.06 10.70
N VAL A 79 5.23 9.48 9.72
CA VAL A 79 3.77 9.35 9.72
C VAL A 79 3.40 7.87 9.70
N ALA A 80 2.80 7.39 10.76
CA ALA A 80 2.32 6.01 10.84
C ALA A 80 1.03 5.83 10.03
N ILE A 81 0.94 4.75 9.25
CA ILE A 81 -0.23 4.40 8.45
C ILE A 81 -0.68 3.00 8.87
N GLN A 82 -1.82 2.93 9.56
CA GLN A 82 -2.36 1.70 10.14
C GLN A 82 -3.76 1.39 9.60
N MET A 83 -3.80 0.69 8.49
CA MET A 83 -5.05 0.23 7.87
C MET A 83 -4.79 -0.95 6.93
N PRO A 84 -5.80 -1.79 6.65
CA PRO A 84 -5.72 -2.83 5.61
C PRO A 84 -5.74 -2.20 4.21
N ASN A 85 -5.83 -3.04 3.17
CA ASN A 85 -5.94 -2.61 1.78
C ASN A 85 -7.26 -1.85 1.54
N LEU A 86 -7.19 -0.54 1.55
CA LEU A 86 -8.28 0.42 1.31
C LEU A 86 -7.80 1.49 0.31
N LEU A 87 -8.71 2.20 -0.35
CA LEU A 87 -8.37 3.32 -1.24
C LEU A 87 -7.62 4.45 -0.52
N GLN A 88 -7.82 4.58 0.78
CA GLN A 88 -7.15 5.56 1.62
C GLN A 88 -5.66 5.29 1.79
N PHE A 89 -5.23 4.01 1.73
CA PHE A 89 -3.83 3.66 1.93
C PHE A 89 -2.90 4.31 0.88
N PRO A 90 -3.10 4.12 -0.45
CA PRO A 90 -2.25 4.78 -1.43
C PRO A 90 -2.35 6.31 -1.38
N VAL A 91 -3.51 6.88 -1.03
CA VAL A 91 -3.65 8.33 -0.86
C VAL A 91 -2.75 8.83 0.26
N ALA A 92 -2.83 8.24 1.45
CA ALA A 92 -2.02 8.65 2.60
C ALA A 92 -0.53 8.43 2.33
N MET A 93 -0.15 7.25 1.80
CA MET A 93 1.24 6.90 1.52
C MET A 93 1.89 7.88 0.53
N PHE A 94 1.28 8.10 -0.64
CA PHE A 94 1.86 9.00 -1.63
C PHE A 94 1.87 10.46 -1.16
N ALA A 95 0.89 10.89 -0.36
CA ALA A 95 0.88 12.23 0.23
C ALA A 95 2.04 12.43 1.23
N VAL A 96 2.28 11.43 2.09
CA VAL A 96 3.41 11.42 3.03
C VAL A 96 4.74 11.53 2.28
N LEU A 97 4.94 10.69 1.26
CA LEU A 97 6.16 10.70 0.44
C LEU A 97 6.32 12.02 -0.32
N LYS A 98 5.24 12.58 -0.86
CA LYS A 98 5.28 13.85 -1.61
C LYS A 98 5.65 15.04 -0.74
N CYS A 99 5.33 15.00 0.55
CA CYS A 99 5.74 16.00 1.54
C CYS A 99 7.18 15.83 2.04
N GLY A 100 7.89 14.81 1.61
CA GLY A 100 9.21 14.48 2.16
C GLY A 100 9.14 13.93 3.58
N TYR A 101 7.98 13.40 4.00
CA TYR A 101 7.82 12.70 5.26
C TYR A 101 8.11 11.20 5.07
N VAL A 102 8.34 10.51 6.18
CA VAL A 102 8.67 9.08 6.20
C VAL A 102 7.42 8.28 6.54
N ALA A 103 7.01 7.37 5.67
CA ALA A 103 5.88 6.48 5.96
C ALA A 103 6.30 5.32 6.88
N VAL A 104 5.59 5.16 8.00
CA VAL A 104 5.76 4.04 8.93
C VAL A 104 4.58 3.11 8.75
N ASN A 105 4.77 2.08 7.94
CA ASN A 105 3.72 1.12 7.67
C ASN A 105 3.48 0.23 8.89
N THR A 106 2.26 0.27 9.43
CA THR A 106 1.89 -0.40 10.66
C THR A 106 0.87 -1.49 10.41
N ASN A 107 1.14 -2.68 10.95
CA ASN A 107 0.18 -3.78 10.90
C ASN A 107 -1.09 -3.41 11.70
N PRO A 108 -2.28 -3.38 11.06
CA PRO A 108 -3.51 -3.02 11.77
C PRO A 108 -3.91 -4.02 12.86
N LEU A 109 -3.35 -5.22 12.85
CA LEU A 109 -3.64 -6.26 13.85
C LEU A 109 -2.66 -6.25 15.03
N TYR A 110 -1.78 -5.27 15.13
CA TYR A 110 -0.91 -5.13 16.30
C TYR A 110 -1.70 -4.91 17.58
N THR A 111 -1.22 -5.51 18.65
CA THR A 111 -1.67 -5.23 20.03
C THR A 111 -1.29 -3.80 20.43
N PRO A 112 -1.93 -3.23 21.46
CA PRO A 112 -1.54 -1.92 21.98
C PRO A 112 -0.02 -1.81 22.28
N GLU A 113 0.58 -2.82 22.90
CA GLU A 113 2.01 -2.81 23.21
C GLU A 113 2.90 -2.82 21.98
N GLU A 114 2.57 -3.60 20.93
CA GLU A 114 3.30 -3.60 19.67
C GLU A 114 3.16 -2.25 18.95
N MET A 115 1.98 -1.63 18.96
CA MET A 115 1.74 -0.29 18.43
C MET A 115 2.59 0.75 19.18
N LYS A 116 2.55 0.72 20.52
CA LYS A 116 3.31 1.64 21.36
C LYS A 116 4.81 1.54 21.09
N HIS A 117 5.32 0.30 21.02
CA HIS A 117 6.71 0.06 20.68
C HIS A 117 7.06 0.69 19.32
N GLN A 118 6.31 0.37 18.27
CA GLN A 118 6.60 0.85 16.92
C GLN A 118 6.51 2.38 16.82
N TYR A 119 5.50 3.01 17.43
CA TYR A 119 5.33 4.46 17.37
C TYR A 119 6.43 5.21 18.11
N LYS A 120 6.85 4.69 19.28
CA LYS A 120 7.97 5.27 20.05
C LYS A 120 9.30 5.09 19.32
N ASP A 121 9.61 3.88 18.89
CA ASP A 121 10.88 3.55 18.23
C ASP A 121 11.04 4.30 16.91
N SER A 122 9.96 4.40 16.11
CA SER A 122 9.96 5.19 14.89
C SER A 122 9.98 6.70 15.13
N GLY A 123 9.58 7.18 16.31
CA GLY A 123 9.33 8.58 16.61
C GLY A 123 8.24 9.17 15.72
N ALA A 124 7.16 8.41 15.48
CA ALA A 124 6.02 8.87 14.67
C ALA A 124 5.35 10.08 15.32
N LYS A 125 5.15 11.16 14.55
CA LYS A 125 4.47 12.39 14.99
C LYS A 125 3.04 12.50 14.49
N ALA A 126 2.67 11.72 13.49
CA ALA A 126 1.29 11.64 13.01
C ALA A 126 0.89 10.19 12.77
N LEU A 127 -0.41 9.95 12.87
CA LEU A 127 -1.03 8.64 12.69
C LEU A 127 -2.25 8.74 11.78
N VAL A 128 -2.28 7.93 10.73
CA VAL A 128 -3.47 7.70 9.90
C VAL A 128 -3.98 6.30 10.22
N ILE A 129 -5.13 6.20 10.90
CA ILE A 129 -5.62 4.94 11.45
C ILE A 129 -7.05 4.63 11.04
N LEU A 130 -7.34 3.36 10.78
CA LEU A 130 -8.72 2.90 10.61
C LEU A 130 -9.44 2.86 11.96
N GLU A 131 -10.69 3.35 12.02
CA GLU A 131 -11.47 3.45 13.26
C GLU A 131 -11.60 2.13 14.04
N ASN A 132 -11.50 1.00 13.36
CA ASN A 132 -11.54 -0.33 13.96
C ASN A 132 -10.43 -0.57 14.99
N PHE A 133 -9.33 0.16 14.88
CA PHE A 133 -8.13 0.02 15.72
C PHE A 133 -7.87 1.25 16.60
N ALA A 134 -8.77 2.24 16.53
CA ALA A 134 -8.61 3.50 17.26
C ALA A 134 -8.70 3.33 18.78
N ALA A 135 -9.45 2.34 19.27
CA ALA A 135 -9.50 2.01 20.71
C ALA A 135 -8.13 1.53 21.21
N ASN A 136 -7.43 0.67 20.47
CA ASN A 136 -6.09 0.22 20.85
C ASN A 136 -5.09 1.40 20.91
N TYR A 137 -5.20 2.34 19.96
CA TYR A 137 -4.38 3.56 20.03
C TYR A 137 -4.72 4.42 21.24
N GLN A 138 -6.00 4.56 21.58
CA GLN A 138 -6.42 5.33 22.75
C GLN A 138 -5.78 4.83 24.05
N GLU A 139 -5.57 3.52 24.19
CA GLU A 139 -4.94 2.92 25.39
C GLU A 139 -3.48 3.35 25.55
N ILE A 140 -2.80 3.68 24.47
CA ILE A 140 -1.36 3.94 24.45
C ILE A 140 -0.98 5.38 24.10
N LYS A 141 -1.94 6.23 23.73
CA LYS A 141 -1.68 7.57 23.18
C LYS A 141 -0.74 8.41 24.03
N ASP A 142 -0.93 8.41 25.35
CA ASP A 142 -0.13 9.19 26.28
C ASP A 142 1.33 8.70 26.40
N GLY A 143 1.63 7.55 25.83
CA GLY A 143 2.98 6.98 25.77
C GLY A 143 3.64 7.11 24.40
N THR A 144 3.14 7.96 23.50
CA THR A 144 3.67 8.19 22.14
C THR A 144 3.88 9.68 21.88
N ASP A 145 4.69 10.01 20.86
CA ASP A 145 4.96 11.39 20.44
C ASP A 145 4.02 11.84 19.28
N ILE A 146 2.88 11.15 19.11
CA ILE A 146 1.93 11.45 18.06
C ILE A 146 1.12 12.69 18.41
N GLU A 147 1.28 13.76 17.64
CA GLU A 147 0.58 15.04 17.80
C GLU A 147 -0.67 15.15 16.91
N THR A 148 -0.69 14.43 15.79
CA THR A 148 -1.79 14.49 14.81
C THR A 148 -2.36 13.10 14.58
N VAL A 149 -3.67 12.93 14.79
CA VAL A 149 -4.38 11.67 14.54
C VAL A 149 -5.45 11.88 13.49
N ILE A 150 -5.36 11.15 12.39
CA ILE A 150 -6.34 11.15 11.30
C ILE A 150 -7.04 9.80 11.29
N VAL A 151 -8.34 9.80 11.57
CA VAL A 151 -9.16 8.58 11.59
C VAL A 151 -9.93 8.42 10.29
N THR A 152 -9.85 7.23 9.70
CA THR A 152 -10.63 6.86 8.52
C THR A 152 -11.58 5.70 8.83
N ARG A 153 -12.61 5.54 8.00
CA ARG A 153 -13.59 4.44 8.03
C ARG A 153 -13.50 3.66 6.73
N ILE A 154 -13.86 2.39 6.76
CA ILE A 154 -13.80 1.51 5.57
C ILE A 154 -14.52 2.14 4.37
N GLY A 155 -15.70 2.72 4.59
CA GLY A 155 -16.53 3.28 3.55
C GLY A 155 -16.20 4.71 3.11
N ASP A 156 -15.21 5.39 3.70
CA ASP A 156 -14.99 6.83 3.49
C ASP A 156 -14.70 7.20 2.03
N MET A 157 -14.05 6.35 1.28
CA MET A 157 -13.75 6.58 -0.15
C MET A 157 -14.61 5.73 -1.11
N LEU A 158 -15.65 5.02 -0.62
CA LEU A 158 -16.54 4.22 -1.47
C LEU A 158 -17.67 5.02 -2.15
N GLY A 159 -17.77 6.33 -1.87
CA GLY A 159 -18.83 7.21 -2.33
C GLY A 159 -20.01 7.31 -1.36
N GLY A 160 -20.83 8.37 -1.52
CA GLY A 160 -21.80 8.84 -0.52
C GLY A 160 -22.66 7.76 0.13
N LEU A 161 -23.64 7.22 -0.60
CA LEU A 161 -24.62 6.25 -0.03
C LEU A 161 -23.96 4.91 0.31
N LYS A 162 -23.18 4.34 -0.63
CA LYS A 162 -22.50 3.05 -0.41
C LYS A 162 -21.55 3.13 0.78
N GLY A 163 -20.74 4.18 0.85
CA GLY A 163 -19.80 4.37 1.96
C GLY A 163 -20.51 4.51 3.31
N GLY A 164 -21.62 5.24 3.36
CA GLY A 164 -22.45 5.37 4.55
C GLY A 164 -23.00 4.02 5.03
N ILE A 165 -23.58 3.23 4.12
CA ILE A 165 -24.10 1.89 4.42
C ILE A 165 -22.99 0.96 4.94
N VAL A 166 -21.83 0.93 4.27
CA VAL A 166 -20.69 0.11 4.69
C VAL A 166 -20.25 0.48 6.11
N ASN A 167 -20.11 1.77 6.40
CA ASN A 167 -19.71 2.23 7.75
C ASN A 167 -20.74 1.85 8.81
N LEU A 168 -22.04 1.97 8.52
CA LEU A 168 -23.10 1.53 9.44
C LEU A 168 -23.06 0.02 9.69
N VAL A 169 -22.92 -0.78 8.63
CA VAL A 169 -22.85 -2.24 8.75
C VAL A 169 -21.62 -2.65 9.56
N VAL A 170 -20.46 -2.10 9.30
CA VAL A 170 -19.22 -2.42 10.01
C VAL A 170 -19.34 -2.08 11.50
N LYS A 171 -19.90 -0.91 11.82
CA LYS A 171 -19.97 -0.43 13.20
C LYS A 171 -21.10 -1.10 14.00
N TYR A 172 -22.30 -1.16 13.45
CA TYR A 172 -23.49 -1.55 14.23
C TYR A 172 -23.94 -3.00 14.00
N VAL A 173 -23.78 -3.53 12.78
CA VAL A 173 -24.20 -4.91 12.45
C VAL A 173 -23.06 -5.88 12.76
N LYS A 174 -21.86 -5.63 12.22
CA LYS A 174 -20.68 -6.48 12.46
C LYS A 174 -19.99 -6.21 13.79
N LYS A 175 -20.29 -5.08 14.43
CA LYS A 175 -19.70 -4.65 15.71
C LYS A 175 -18.18 -4.68 15.71
N MET A 176 -17.57 -4.32 14.58
CA MET A 176 -16.10 -4.37 14.39
C MET A 176 -15.40 -3.08 14.81
N VAL A 177 -16.11 -2.09 15.32
CA VAL A 177 -15.56 -0.82 15.81
C VAL A 177 -15.80 -0.74 17.32
N PRO A 178 -14.78 -1.02 18.15
CA PRO A 178 -14.86 -0.79 19.59
C PRO A 178 -15.16 0.67 19.92
N VAL A 179 -15.73 0.91 21.08
CA VAL A 179 -15.98 2.28 21.55
C VAL A 179 -14.63 2.96 21.85
N PHE A 180 -14.43 4.14 21.30
CA PHE A 180 -13.27 4.97 21.59
C PHE A 180 -13.66 6.45 21.65
N SER A 181 -12.83 7.26 22.33
CA SER A 181 -12.96 8.70 22.41
C SER A 181 -11.59 9.35 22.13
N LEU A 182 -11.39 9.78 20.91
CA LEU A 182 -10.23 10.55 20.46
C LEU A 182 -10.75 11.92 19.99
N THR A 183 -10.99 12.83 20.95
CA THR A 183 -11.66 14.13 20.73
C THR A 183 -10.90 15.03 19.78
N GLU A 184 -9.58 14.86 19.69
CA GLU A 184 -8.69 15.66 18.83
C GLU A 184 -8.46 15.02 17.45
N ALA A 185 -9.01 13.81 17.22
CA ALA A 185 -8.84 13.13 15.96
C ALA A 185 -9.63 13.81 14.82
N ILE A 186 -8.95 13.95 13.70
CA ILE A 186 -9.49 14.56 12.50
C ILE A 186 -10.00 13.46 11.57
N SER A 187 -11.17 13.64 10.94
CA SER A 187 -11.63 12.64 9.97
C SER A 187 -10.85 12.73 8.65
N PHE A 188 -10.56 11.60 8.04
CA PHE A 188 -9.91 11.53 6.73
C PHE A 188 -10.69 12.35 5.67
N LYS A 189 -12.01 12.33 5.74
CA LYS A 189 -12.88 13.15 4.86
C LYS A 189 -12.69 14.65 5.08
N THR A 190 -12.51 15.10 6.32
CA THR A 190 -12.23 16.51 6.64
C THR A 190 -10.90 16.93 6.04
N VAL A 191 -9.86 16.08 6.18
CA VAL A 191 -8.53 16.32 5.59
C VAL A 191 -8.64 16.52 4.07
N LEU A 192 -9.34 15.62 3.38
CA LEU A 192 -9.55 15.73 1.93
C LEU A 192 -10.40 16.96 1.54
N ALA A 193 -11.43 17.26 2.31
CA ALA A 193 -12.32 18.41 2.03
C ALA A 193 -11.59 19.74 2.18
N GLU A 194 -10.79 19.91 3.24
CA GLU A 194 -10.02 21.12 3.47
C GLU A 194 -8.90 21.35 2.45
N GLY A 195 -8.28 20.27 1.98
CA GLY A 195 -7.22 20.32 0.97
C GLY A 195 -7.73 20.34 -0.47
N LYS A 196 -9.03 20.14 -0.70
CA LYS A 196 -9.60 20.03 -2.04
C LYS A 196 -9.26 21.23 -2.93
N GLY A 197 -8.67 20.93 -4.10
CA GLY A 197 -8.29 21.96 -5.09
C GLY A 197 -7.05 22.77 -4.70
N LYS A 198 -6.37 22.40 -3.59
CA LYS A 198 -5.15 23.05 -3.15
C LYS A 198 -3.94 22.22 -3.56
N ALA A 199 -2.85 22.89 -3.91
CA ALA A 199 -1.59 22.23 -4.27
C ALA A 199 -0.65 22.22 -3.06
N PRO A 200 0.01 21.11 -2.75
CA PRO A 200 1.06 21.08 -1.75
C PRO A 200 2.31 21.83 -2.25
N THR A 201 3.09 22.33 -1.33
CA THR A 201 4.42 22.89 -1.62
C THR A 201 5.35 21.76 -2.07
N ALA A 202 6.02 21.95 -3.20
CA ALA A 202 6.99 21.00 -3.70
C ALA A 202 8.18 20.85 -2.75
N VAL A 203 8.61 19.62 -2.53
CA VAL A 203 9.79 19.29 -1.72
C VAL A 203 10.83 18.63 -2.61
N SER A 204 12.07 19.11 -2.56
CA SER A 204 13.19 18.48 -3.26
C SER A 204 13.58 17.21 -2.50
N LEU A 205 13.57 16.07 -3.19
CA LEU A 205 13.90 14.76 -2.66
C LEU A 205 15.01 14.12 -3.47
N SER A 206 15.84 13.36 -2.80
CA SER A 206 16.95 12.61 -3.39
C SER A 206 16.87 11.13 -3.05
N HIS A 207 17.72 10.33 -3.68
CA HIS A 207 17.86 8.90 -3.35
C HIS A 207 18.23 8.64 -1.87
N LYS A 208 18.85 9.62 -1.19
CA LYS A 208 19.30 9.45 0.20
C LYS A 208 18.21 9.69 1.23
N ASP A 209 17.12 10.37 0.83
CA ASP A 209 16.04 10.67 1.75
C ASP A 209 15.27 9.39 2.09
N THR A 210 14.92 9.24 3.37
CA THR A 210 14.18 8.09 3.86
C THR A 210 12.73 8.16 3.38
N ALA A 211 12.27 7.10 2.72
CA ALA A 211 10.89 6.97 2.27
C ALA A 211 10.02 6.18 3.25
N PHE A 212 10.56 5.08 3.79
CA PHE A 212 9.84 4.21 4.71
C PHE A 212 10.68 3.78 5.90
N LEU A 213 10.03 3.59 7.04
CA LEU A 213 10.48 2.71 8.10
C LEU A 213 9.62 1.45 8.06
N GLN A 214 10.22 0.35 7.64
CA GLN A 214 9.53 -0.92 7.50
C GLN A 214 9.87 -1.86 8.66
N TYR A 215 8.91 -2.05 9.55
CA TYR A 215 9.09 -2.92 10.71
C TYR A 215 8.94 -4.39 10.31
N THR A 216 9.87 -5.20 10.82
CA THR A 216 9.84 -6.64 10.63
C THR A 216 9.87 -7.33 11.98
N GLY A 217 9.10 -8.41 12.13
CA GLY A 217 9.22 -9.30 13.29
C GLY A 217 10.60 -9.97 13.24
N GLY A 218 11.48 -9.58 14.17
CA GLY A 218 12.77 -10.22 14.32
C GLY A 218 12.62 -11.66 14.83
N THR A 219 13.49 -12.55 14.40
CA THR A 219 13.57 -13.94 14.92
C THR A 219 14.00 -13.98 16.40
N THR A 220 14.45 -12.86 16.95
CA THR A 220 15.14 -12.79 18.25
C THR A 220 14.54 -11.78 19.23
N GLY A 221 13.28 -11.29 19.05
CA GLY A 221 12.67 -10.37 19.98
C GLY A 221 11.91 -9.22 19.36
N VAL A 222 12.13 -8.01 19.86
CA VAL A 222 11.41 -6.78 19.53
C VAL A 222 11.58 -6.42 18.05
N SER A 223 10.50 -6.07 17.36
CA SER A 223 10.53 -5.69 15.94
C SER A 223 11.38 -4.43 15.71
N LYS A 224 12.14 -4.42 14.61
CA LYS A 224 13.03 -3.33 14.22
C LYS A 224 12.59 -2.71 12.90
N GLY A 225 12.73 -1.39 12.80
CA GLY A 225 12.42 -0.63 11.59
C GLY A 225 13.60 -0.58 10.62
N ALA A 226 13.49 -1.27 9.49
CA ALA A 226 14.45 -1.12 8.40
C ALA A 226 14.25 0.23 7.72
N ILE A 227 15.31 1.00 7.57
CA ILE A 227 15.31 2.28 6.85
C ILE A 227 15.36 1.99 5.35
N LEU A 228 14.33 2.39 4.63
CA LEU A 228 14.27 2.30 3.18
C LEU A 228 14.24 3.71 2.59
N THR A 229 15.26 4.03 1.82
CA THR A 229 15.37 5.32 1.14
C THR A 229 14.57 5.33 -0.18
N HIS A 230 14.30 6.52 -0.73
CA HIS A 230 13.77 6.64 -2.08
C HIS A 230 14.64 5.87 -3.08
N GLY A 231 15.96 5.96 -2.96
CA GLY A 231 16.91 5.26 -3.83
C GLY A 231 16.80 3.73 -3.74
N ASN A 232 16.58 3.16 -2.55
CA ASN A 232 16.40 1.70 -2.43
C ASN A 232 15.20 1.22 -3.24
N ILE A 233 14.07 1.91 -3.14
CA ILE A 233 12.85 1.52 -3.86
C ILE A 233 12.96 1.83 -5.36
N CYS A 234 13.56 2.97 -5.73
CA CYS A 234 13.81 3.32 -7.14
C CYS A 234 14.74 2.30 -7.82
N SER A 235 15.80 1.86 -7.13
CA SER A 235 16.67 0.79 -7.64
C SER A 235 15.93 -0.53 -7.80
N GLN A 236 15.06 -0.88 -6.84
CA GLN A 236 14.20 -2.07 -6.95
C GLN A 236 13.25 -1.97 -8.14
N LEU A 237 12.66 -0.79 -8.41
CA LEU A 237 11.85 -0.58 -9.62
C LEU A 237 12.65 -0.83 -10.89
N SER A 238 13.87 -0.29 -10.99
CA SER A 238 14.74 -0.50 -12.15
C SER A 238 15.09 -1.99 -12.35
N GLN A 239 15.32 -2.73 -11.27
CA GLN A 239 15.57 -4.18 -11.32
C GLN A 239 14.34 -4.94 -11.82
N ILE A 240 13.16 -4.63 -11.27
CA ILE A 240 11.90 -5.28 -11.68
C ILE A 240 11.58 -4.93 -13.15
N ASP A 241 11.82 -3.70 -13.59
CA ASP A 241 11.65 -3.31 -14.99
C ASP A 241 12.46 -4.22 -15.92
N GLY A 242 13.72 -4.53 -15.57
CA GLY A 242 14.55 -5.46 -16.34
C GLY A 242 13.92 -6.85 -16.46
N TRP A 243 13.33 -7.38 -15.39
CA TRP A 243 12.67 -8.69 -15.38
C TRP A 243 11.31 -8.70 -16.09
N LEU A 244 10.57 -7.60 -16.07
CA LEU A 244 9.23 -7.50 -16.63
C LEU A 244 9.18 -6.96 -18.07
N THR A 245 10.35 -6.62 -18.64
CA THR A 245 10.45 -6.09 -20.00
C THR A 245 9.73 -7.01 -21.00
N GLY A 246 8.79 -6.42 -21.77
CA GLY A 246 8.02 -7.13 -22.78
C GLY A 246 6.88 -8.01 -22.27
N LEU A 247 6.74 -8.23 -20.96
CA LEU A 247 5.66 -9.04 -20.38
C LEU A 247 4.34 -8.30 -20.32
N PHE A 248 4.36 -7.01 -20.00
CA PHE A 248 3.16 -6.19 -19.83
C PHE A 248 3.21 -5.01 -20.79
N LYS A 249 2.05 -4.66 -21.33
CA LYS A 249 1.86 -3.38 -21.99
C LYS A 249 1.46 -2.34 -20.97
N ASP A 250 1.97 -1.15 -21.12
CA ASP A 250 1.69 -0.01 -20.25
C ASP A 250 0.17 0.26 -20.19
N GLY A 251 -0.35 0.42 -18.99
CA GLY A 251 -1.75 0.72 -18.74
C GLY A 251 -2.74 -0.45 -18.87
N GLU A 252 -2.31 -1.65 -19.33
CA GLU A 252 -3.23 -2.77 -19.54
C GLU A 252 -3.27 -3.78 -18.41
N ALA A 253 -2.29 -3.78 -17.52
CA ALA A 253 -2.21 -4.79 -16.45
C ALA A 253 -3.27 -4.59 -15.36
N VAL A 254 -3.78 -5.70 -14.86
CA VAL A 254 -4.66 -5.75 -13.68
C VAL A 254 -3.98 -6.60 -12.61
N VAL A 255 -3.82 -6.05 -11.43
CA VAL A 255 -3.10 -6.68 -10.32
C VAL A 255 -4.06 -6.96 -9.17
N ILE A 256 -4.11 -8.20 -8.72
CA ILE A 256 -4.84 -8.56 -7.51
C ILE A 256 -3.94 -8.36 -6.30
N THR A 257 -4.29 -7.40 -5.46
CA THR A 257 -3.55 -7.01 -4.27
C THR A 257 -4.25 -7.52 -3.03
N ALA A 258 -4.06 -8.83 -2.76
CA ALA A 258 -4.60 -9.52 -1.59
C ALA A 258 -3.64 -9.49 -0.39
N LEU A 259 -2.33 -9.47 -0.66
CA LEU A 259 -1.33 -9.28 0.39
C LEU A 259 -1.37 -7.84 0.92
N PRO A 260 -1.10 -7.63 2.21
CA PRO A 260 -1.29 -6.33 2.85
C PRO A 260 -0.25 -5.29 2.36
N LEU A 261 -0.73 -4.11 1.99
CA LEU A 261 0.12 -2.99 1.56
C LEU A 261 1.01 -2.42 2.67
N TYR A 262 0.68 -2.65 3.93
CA TYR A 262 1.58 -2.30 5.03
C TYR A 262 2.83 -3.18 5.10
N HIS A 263 2.89 -4.28 4.34
CA HIS A 263 4.06 -5.14 4.21
C HIS A 263 4.83 -4.81 2.93
N ILE A 264 6.17 -4.70 3.02
CA ILE A 264 7.03 -4.24 1.92
C ILE A 264 6.89 -5.07 0.64
N PHE A 265 6.63 -6.38 0.74
CA PHE A 265 6.47 -7.23 -0.43
C PHE A 265 5.29 -6.77 -1.31
N ALA A 266 4.08 -6.65 -0.75
CA ALA A 266 2.94 -6.19 -1.53
C ALA A 266 3.05 -4.70 -1.87
N LEU A 267 3.62 -3.88 -0.99
CA LEU A 267 3.85 -2.46 -1.25
C LEU A 267 4.70 -2.27 -2.51
N THR A 268 5.83 -2.97 -2.59
CA THR A 268 6.76 -2.84 -3.73
C THR A 268 6.25 -3.60 -4.95
N ALA A 269 5.96 -4.91 -4.80
CA ALA A 269 5.63 -5.77 -5.95
C ALA A 269 4.27 -5.47 -6.58
N ASN A 270 3.25 -5.12 -5.78
CA ASN A 270 1.91 -4.85 -6.31
C ASN A 270 1.67 -3.35 -6.50
N CYS A 271 1.81 -2.57 -5.40
CA CYS A 271 1.42 -1.17 -5.43
C CYS A 271 2.41 -0.35 -6.25
N ILE A 272 3.67 -0.21 -5.83
CA ILE A 272 4.59 0.75 -6.45
C ILE A 272 5.02 0.31 -7.85
N THR A 273 5.40 -0.96 -8.05
CA THR A 273 5.83 -1.47 -9.35
C THR A 273 4.73 -1.34 -10.40
N PHE A 274 3.56 -1.90 -10.13
CA PHE A 274 2.50 -1.89 -11.13
C PHE A 274 1.80 -0.54 -11.25
N PHE A 275 1.89 0.33 -10.24
CA PHE A 275 1.55 1.74 -10.39
C PHE A 275 2.42 2.39 -11.48
N ASN A 276 3.73 2.12 -11.49
CA ASN A 276 4.66 2.64 -12.48
C ASN A 276 4.32 2.17 -13.92
N TYR A 277 3.70 1.00 -14.07
CA TYR A 277 3.19 0.48 -15.35
C TYR A 277 1.79 0.98 -15.72
N GLY A 278 1.19 1.88 -14.95
CA GLY A 278 -0.18 2.35 -15.19
C GLY A 278 -1.26 1.28 -14.94
N ALA A 279 -0.94 0.24 -14.19
CA ALA A 279 -1.83 -0.89 -13.95
C ALA A 279 -2.96 -0.54 -12.96
N LYS A 280 -4.10 -1.23 -13.13
CA LYS A 280 -5.18 -1.23 -12.16
C LYS A 280 -4.87 -2.17 -11.01
N ASN A 281 -4.73 -1.65 -9.79
CA ASN A 281 -4.63 -2.44 -8.55
C ASN A 281 -6.01 -2.70 -7.96
N VAL A 282 -6.42 -3.97 -7.86
CA VAL A 282 -7.64 -4.41 -7.19
C VAL A 282 -7.30 -4.77 -5.75
N LEU A 283 -7.68 -3.91 -4.82
CA LEU A 283 -7.38 -4.03 -3.40
C LEU A 283 -8.37 -4.97 -2.73
N ILE A 284 -7.88 -6.06 -2.16
CA ILE A 284 -8.67 -7.00 -1.35
C ILE A 284 -8.49 -6.62 0.12
N THR A 285 -9.57 -6.11 0.73
CA THR A 285 -9.51 -5.62 2.12
C THR A 285 -9.38 -6.76 3.13
N ASN A 286 -10.09 -7.86 2.91
CA ASN A 286 -10.05 -9.04 3.77
C ASN A 286 -9.86 -10.33 2.95
N PRO A 287 -8.63 -10.75 2.69
CA PRO A 287 -8.37 -11.98 1.91
C PRO A 287 -8.76 -13.28 2.64
N ARG A 288 -9.14 -13.22 3.92
CA ARG A 288 -9.65 -14.38 4.67
C ARG A 288 -11.12 -14.68 4.37
N ASP A 289 -11.87 -13.70 3.86
CA ASP A 289 -13.22 -13.89 3.34
C ASP A 289 -13.12 -14.45 1.92
N MET A 290 -12.85 -15.76 1.82
CA MET A 290 -12.60 -16.45 0.56
C MET A 290 -13.76 -16.31 -0.44
N PRO A 291 -15.05 -16.42 -0.05
CA PRO A 291 -16.16 -16.22 -0.99
C PRO A 291 -16.17 -14.81 -1.60
N ALA A 292 -15.97 -13.77 -0.78
CA ALA A 292 -15.91 -12.40 -1.28
C ALA A 292 -14.67 -12.19 -2.18
N PHE A 293 -13.53 -12.77 -1.81
CA PHE A 293 -12.31 -12.68 -2.59
C PHE A 293 -12.46 -13.36 -3.96
N ILE A 294 -13.02 -14.57 -4.03
CA ILE A 294 -13.26 -15.26 -5.31
C ILE A 294 -14.23 -14.46 -6.19
N LYS A 295 -15.25 -13.85 -5.59
CA LYS A 295 -16.16 -12.96 -6.32
C LYS A 295 -15.40 -11.78 -6.96
N ASP A 296 -14.43 -11.20 -6.27
CA ASP A 296 -13.60 -10.13 -6.82
C ASP A 296 -12.69 -10.65 -7.94
N LEU A 297 -12.12 -11.86 -7.81
CA LEU A 297 -11.35 -12.50 -8.87
C LEU A 297 -12.18 -12.74 -10.14
N LYS A 298 -13.41 -13.28 -9.99
CA LYS A 298 -14.33 -13.52 -11.12
C LYS A 298 -14.72 -12.23 -11.86
N LYS A 299 -14.82 -11.10 -11.14
CA LYS A 299 -15.17 -9.80 -11.72
C LYS A 299 -14.01 -9.09 -12.41
N ASN A 300 -12.78 -9.42 -12.06
CA ASN A 300 -11.59 -8.73 -12.52
C ASN A 300 -10.61 -9.70 -13.15
N PRO A 301 -10.76 -10.04 -14.45
CA PRO A 301 -9.73 -10.79 -15.16
C PRO A 301 -8.38 -10.09 -14.99
N PHE A 302 -7.41 -10.81 -14.42
CA PHE A 302 -6.17 -10.21 -13.93
C PHE A 302 -4.92 -10.72 -14.64
N SER A 303 -3.90 -9.88 -14.66
CA SER A 303 -2.59 -10.18 -15.24
C SER A 303 -1.62 -10.75 -14.21
N LEU A 304 -1.74 -10.31 -12.96
CA LEU A 304 -0.87 -10.72 -11.87
C LEU A 304 -1.64 -10.91 -10.57
N ILE A 305 -1.27 -11.95 -9.85
CA ILE A 305 -1.65 -12.16 -8.45
C ILE A 305 -0.40 -12.46 -7.61
N THR A 306 -0.28 -11.84 -6.45
CA THR A 306 0.73 -12.19 -5.46
C THR A 306 0.09 -12.95 -4.32
N GLY A 307 0.83 -13.92 -3.77
CA GLY A 307 0.33 -14.74 -2.67
C GLY A 307 1.44 -15.28 -1.78
N VAL A 308 1.04 -15.76 -0.63
CA VAL A 308 1.81 -16.65 0.22
C VAL A 308 1.22 -18.04 0.14
N ASN A 309 1.98 -19.07 0.50
CA ASN A 309 1.55 -20.47 0.40
C ASN A 309 0.14 -20.72 1.00
N THR A 310 -0.13 -20.17 2.19
CA THR A 310 -1.42 -20.32 2.88
C THR A 310 -2.59 -19.68 2.13
N LEU A 311 -2.38 -18.52 1.48
CA LEU A 311 -3.41 -17.86 0.68
C LEU A 311 -3.73 -18.69 -0.58
N CYS A 312 -2.69 -19.15 -1.29
CA CYS A 312 -2.86 -19.97 -2.49
C CYS A 312 -3.59 -21.27 -2.16
N ASN A 313 -3.15 -21.98 -1.10
CA ASN A 313 -3.83 -23.19 -0.66
C ASN A 313 -5.29 -22.94 -0.23
N GLY A 314 -5.56 -21.81 0.43
CA GLY A 314 -6.91 -21.39 0.79
C GLY A 314 -7.83 -21.23 -0.43
N LEU A 315 -7.35 -20.59 -1.50
CA LEU A 315 -8.07 -20.40 -2.76
C LEU A 315 -8.30 -21.74 -3.48
N LEU A 316 -7.26 -22.57 -3.61
CA LEU A 316 -7.34 -23.90 -4.26
C LEU A 316 -8.35 -24.84 -3.61
N ASN A 317 -8.63 -24.68 -2.33
CA ASN A 317 -9.60 -25.48 -1.60
C ASN A 317 -11.05 -24.96 -1.70
N GLN A 318 -11.28 -23.84 -2.41
CA GLN A 318 -12.64 -23.33 -2.63
C GLN A 318 -13.24 -23.89 -3.92
N PRO A 319 -14.43 -24.50 -3.88
CA PRO A 319 -15.07 -25.09 -5.06
C PRO A 319 -15.23 -24.10 -6.22
N ASP A 320 -15.56 -22.84 -5.89
CA ASP A 320 -15.83 -21.79 -6.87
C ASP A 320 -14.58 -21.21 -7.52
N PHE A 321 -13.37 -21.54 -7.01
CA PHE A 321 -12.12 -21.03 -7.55
C PHE A 321 -11.84 -21.53 -8.98
N LYS A 322 -12.33 -22.74 -9.32
CA LYS A 322 -12.25 -23.30 -10.68
C LYS A 322 -12.92 -22.45 -11.76
N ASP A 323 -13.90 -21.61 -11.36
CA ASP A 323 -14.66 -20.76 -12.28
C ASP A 323 -14.03 -19.37 -12.46
N VAL A 324 -12.85 -19.12 -11.90
CA VAL A 324 -12.08 -17.87 -12.10
C VAL A 324 -11.46 -17.89 -13.50
N ASP A 325 -11.59 -16.77 -14.22
CA ASP A 325 -10.97 -16.59 -15.53
C ASP A 325 -9.49 -16.25 -15.40
N PHE A 326 -8.62 -17.19 -15.75
CA PHE A 326 -7.17 -17.03 -15.77
C PHE A 326 -6.61 -16.68 -17.15
N SER A 327 -7.44 -16.44 -18.17
CA SER A 327 -7.00 -16.21 -19.57
C SER A 327 -6.02 -15.04 -19.73
N LYS A 328 -6.11 -14.03 -18.86
CA LYS A 328 -5.22 -12.86 -18.86
C LYS A 328 -4.03 -12.97 -17.91
N ARG A 329 -3.98 -14.02 -17.08
CA ARG A 329 -2.92 -14.20 -16.10
C ARG A 329 -1.58 -14.47 -16.77
N LYS A 330 -0.60 -13.63 -16.49
CA LYS A 330 0.78 -13.76 -16.94
C LYS A 330 1.71 -14.24 -15.83
N ILE A 331 1.51 -13.75 -14.60
CA ILE A 331 2.37 -14.05 -13.47
C ILE A 331 1.54 -14.41 -12.23
N SER A 332 1.96 -15.46 -11.53
CA SER A 332 1.63 -15.70 -10.12
C SER A 332 2.94 -15.63 -9.34
N LEU A 333 3.02 -14.70 -8.39
CA LEU A 333 4.25 -14.45 -7.62
C LEU A 333 4.06 -14.89 -6.17
N GLY A 334 4.75 -15.93 -5.77
CA GLY A 334 4.84 -16.41 -4.39
C GLY A 334 6.03 -15.78 -3.67
N GLY A 335 5.85 -15.35 -2.42
CA GLY A 335 6.91 -14.76 -1.63
C GLY A 335 6.66 -14.81 -0.13
N GLY A 336 7.62 -14.34 0.66
CA GLY A 336 7.55 -14.32 2.12
C GLY A 336 7.80 -15.67 2.80
N MET A 337 7.59 -16.77 2.08
CA MET A 337 7.91 -18.16 2.47
C MET A 337 7.95 -19.04 1.21
N ALA A 338 8.53 -20.23 1.31
CA ALA A 338 8.53 -21.20 0.24
C ALA A 338 7.08 -21.61 -0.12
N VAL A 339 6.80 -21.71 -1.41
CA VAL A 339 5.57 -22.31 -1.92
C VAL A 339 5.79 -23.83 -1.94
N GLN A 340 4.91 -24.59 -1.29
CA GLN A 340 4.99 -26.05 -1.24
C GLN A 340 4.66 -26.64 -2.61
N ASP A 341 5.35 -27.71 -3.01
CA ASP A 341 5.13 -28.39 -4.28
C ASP A 341 3.67 -28.84 -4.46
N SER A 342 3.03 -29.31 -3.39
CA SER A 342 1.62 -29.71 -3.39
C SER A 342 0.64 -28.53 -3.65
N VAL A 343 1.09 -27.29 -3.48
CA VAL A 343 0.32 -26.08 -3.80
C VAL A 343 0.69 -25.56 -5.20
N ALA A 344 2.00 -25.60 -5.53
CA ALA A 344 2.50 -25.10 -6.80
C ALA A 344 2.03 -25.94 -8.01
N THR A 345 1.82 -27.25 -7.83
CA THR A 345 1.40 -28.18 -8.88
C THR A 345 -0.11 -28.22 -9.13
N ARG A 346 -0.91 -27.66 -8.25
CA ARG A 346 -2.37 -27.53 -8.37
C ARG A 346 -2.75 -26.22 -9.05
#